data_74b67a31f0a0eac980d9d60dfd39a861
#
_entry.id   74b67a31f0a0eac980d9d60dfd39a861
#
_cell.length_a   1.000
_cell.length_b   1.000
_cell.length_c   1.000
_cell.angle_alpha   90.00
_cell.angle_beta   90.00
_cell.angle_gamma   90.00
#
_symmetry.space_group_name_H-M   'P 1'
#
loop_
_entity.id
_entity.type
_entity.pdbx_description
1 polymer ?
#
loop_
_entity_poly.entity_id
_entity_poly.type
_entity_poly.pdbx_seq_one_letter_code
_entity_poly.pdbx_strand_id
1 'polypeptide(L)'
;MKNLAYYVGQEKKDSDDVIGDQYDGVMLMQDMQINIKDIATKNVLVSINAPKATMDFGYMKYPVFCMFRYDERNKLSETTEDGQELFGFSPEQVRYMPEFGDSVLVIKDADEFIRRVATALQKEGLIHARGNVRYFDGNDLEYFQDVKDEPVHTAFWKRKKYSYQQEFRILIDKPIEDHYILNMVLKL
;
A
#
# COMPACT_ATOMS: atom_id res chain seq x y z
N MET A 1 1.30 14.38 -4.25
CA MET A 1 0.75 13.01 -4.00
C MET A 1 -0.26 12.69 -5.07
N LYS A 2 -0.26 11.49 -5.60
CA LYS A 2 -1.29 10.96 -6.50
C LYS A 2 -2.30 10.13 -5.71
N ASN A 3 -3.48 9.90 -6.27
CA ASN A 3 -4.46 8.99 -5.67
C ASN A 3 -4.10 7.52 -5.94
N LEU A 4 -4.73 6.60 -5.21
CA LEU A 4 -4.48 5.16 -5.38
C LEU A 4 -4.79 4.68 -6.80
N ALA A 5 -5.84 5.21 -7.45
CA ALA A 5 -6.21 4.84 -8.81
C ALA A 5 -5.08 5.10 -9.83
N TYR A 6 -4.25 6.11 -9.60
CA TYR A 6 -3.07 6.37 -10.44
C TYR A 6 -2.10 5.18 -10.41
N TYR A 7 -1.78 4.66 -9.22
CA TYR A 7 -0.85 3.54 -9.06
C TYR A 7 -1.41 2.22 -9.60
N VAL A 8 -2.69 1.96 -9.39
CA VAL A 8 -3.41 0.82 -10.00
C VAL A 8 -3.32 0.86 -11.53
N GLY A 9 -3.39 2.06 -12.12
CA GLY A 9 -3.27 2.25 -13.57
C GLY A 9 -1.88 1.94 -14.13
N GLN A 10 -0.83 1.92 -13.33
CA GLN A 10 0.53 1.62 -13.80
C GLN A 10 0.69 0.14 -14.16
N GLU A 11 0.17 -0.80 -13.36
CA GLU A 11 0.24 -2.25 -13.68
C GLU A 11 -0.33 -2.58 -15.06
N LYS A 12 -1.35 -1.84 -15.51
CA LYS A 12 -1.98 -2.05 -16.81
C LYS A 12 -1.15 -1.59 -18.00
N LYS A 13 -0.15 -0.73 -17.76
CA LYS A 13 0.70 -0.15 -18.83
C LYS A 13 1.99 -0.94 -19.03
N ASP A 14 2.51 -1.52 -17.97
CA ASP A 14 3.79 -2.23 -17.98
C ASP A 14 3.54 -3.73 -17.95
N SER A 15 3.99 -4.41 -19.01
CA SER A 15 3.83 -5.87 -19.18
C SER A 15 4.50 -6.69 -18.08
N ASP A 16 5.40 -6.11 -17.30
CA ASP A 16 6.21 -6.80 -16.28
C ASP A 16 5.69 -6.64 -14.84
N ASP A 17 4.54 -5.98 -14.63
CA ASP A 17 3.85 -5.90 -13.32
C ASP A 17 4.74 -5.38 -12.16
N VAL A 18 5.66 -4.45 -12.41
CA VAL A 18 6.71 -4.07 -11.44
C VAL A 18 6.24 -2.96 -10.50
N ILE A 19 5.57 -1.93 -11.00
CA ILE A 19 5.34 -0.69 -10.24
C ILE A 19 3.98 -0.68 -9.55
N GLY A 20 2.91 -1.05 -10.23
CA GLY A 20 1.56 -0.96 -9.72
C GLY A 20 0.96 -2.31 -9.31
N ASP A 21 0.00 -2.31 -8.41
CA ASP A 21 -0.85 -3.45 -8.11
C ASP A 21 -2.29 -3.13 -8.51
N GLN A 22 -2.84 -3.83 -9.52
CA GLN A 22 -4.21 -3.60 -10.00
C GLN A 22 -5.29 -3.83 -8.93
N TYR A 23 -4.93 -4.47 -7.83
CA TYR A 23 -5.81 -4.71 -6.68
C TYR A 23 -5.47 -3.83 -5.48
N ASP A 24 -4.59 -2.85 -5.65
CA ASP A 24 -4.25 -1.90 -4.58
C ASP A 24 -5.49 -1.05 -4.22
N GLY A 25 -5.77 -0.93 -2.94
CA GLY A 25 -6.91 -0.16 -2.43
C GLY A 25 -8.29 -0.82 -2.55
N VAL A 26 -8.35 -2.08 -3.02
CA VAL A 26 -9.60 -2.87 -3.04
C VAL A 26 -9.41 -4.19 -2.30
N MET A 27 -10.47 -4.72 -1.73
CA MET A 27 -10.45 -6.06 -1.15
C MET A 27 -10.52 -7.09 -2.28
N LEU A 28 -9.47 -7.90 -2.42
CA LEU A 28 -9.40 -8.99 -3.39
C LEU A 28 -9.82 -10.32 -2.73
N MET A 29 -10.77 -10.99 -3.34
CA MET A 29 -11.24 -12.32 -2.94
C MET A 29 -10.98 -13.30 -4.08
N GLN A 30 -10.48 -14.50 -3.77
CA GLN A 30 -10.19 -15.54 -4.77
C GLN A 30 -10.99 -16.81 -4.47
N ASP A 31 -11.33 -17.55 -5.53
CA ASP A 31 -12.04 -18.84 -5.47
C ASP A 31 -13.28 -18.81 -4.56
N MET A 32 -14.09 -17.76 -4.73
CA MET A 32 -15.24 -17.49 -3.90
C MET A 32 -16.51 -18.16 -4.41
N GLN A 33 -17.28 -18.74 -3.49
CA GLN A 33 -18.68 -19.06 -3.72
C GLN A 33 -19.57 -17.93 -3.17
N ILE A 34 -20.22 -17.20 -4.05
CA ILE A 34 -21.13 -16.10 -3.71
C ILE A 34 -22.56 -16.62 -3.71
N ASN A 35 -23.22 -16.56 -2.55
CA ASN A 35 -24.59 -16.96 -2.39
C ASN A 35 -25.49 -15.72 -2.22
N ILE A 36 -26.36 -15.46 -3.19
CA ILE A 36 -27.41 -14.45 -3.11
C ILE A 36 -28.61 -15.11 -2.43
N LYS A 37 -29.03 -14.54 -1.28
CA LYS A 37 -30.14 -15.07 -0.48
C LYS A 37 -31.32 -14.12 -0.47
N ASP A 38 -32.52 -14.69 -0.47
CA ASP A 38 -33.74 -13.96 -0.15
C ASP A 38 -33.66 -13.40 1.28
N ILE A 39 -33.98 -12.12 1.46
CA ILE A 39 -33.83 -11.44 2.76
C ILE A 39 -34.80 -12.00 3.80
N ALA A 40 -36.03 -12.35 3.40
CA ALA A 40 -37.07 -12.79 4.31
C ALA A 40 -36.95 -14.27 4.68
N THR A 41 -36.73 -15.12 3.66
CA THR A 41 -36.70 -16.58 3.82
C THR A 41 -35.33 -17.14 4.10
N LYS A 42 -34.25 -16.35 3.87
CA LYS A 42 -32.84 -16.75 3.92
C LYS A 42 -32.46 -17.85 2.93
N ASN A 43 -33.35 -18.23 2.03
CA ASN A 43 -33.09 -19.23 1.00
C ASN A 43 -32.07 -18.70 0.00
N VAL A 44 -31.18 -19.58 -0.49
CA VAL A 44 -30.25 -19.27 -1.58
C VAL A 44 -31.04 -19.20 -2.87
N LEU A 45 -31.05 -18.02 -3.49
CA LEU A 45 -31.66 -17.78 -4.80
C LEU A 45 -30.69 -18.14 -5.93
N VAL A 46 -29.43 -17.77 -5.77
CA VAL A 46 -28.38 -17.99 -6.77
C VAL A 46 -27.06 -18.28 -6.06
N SER A 47 -26.32 -19.25 -6.57
CA SER A 47 -24.92 -19.51 -6.20
C SER A 47 -24.03 -19.28 -7.41
N ILE A 48 -22.99 -18.45 -7.24
CA ILE A 48 -22.04 -18.13 -8.31
C ILE A 48 -20.64 -18.50 -7.80
N ASN A 49 -19.90 -19.27 -8.58
CA ASN A 49 -18.48 -19.49 -8.35
C ASN A 49 -17.68 -18.42 -9.09
N ALA A 50 -16.98 -17.58 -8.36
CA ALA A 50 -16.16 -16.49 -8.90
C ALA A 50 -14.67 -16.79 -8.63
N PRO A 51 -13.85 -17.00 -9.68
CA PRO A 51 -12.40 -17.19 -9.50
C PRO A 51 -11.74 -15.99 -8.85
N LYS A 52 -12.25 -14.79 -9.12
CA LYS A 52 -11.84 -13.54 -8.49
C LYS A 52 -13.03 -12.60 -8.33
N ALA A 53 -13.10 -11.94 -7.21
CA ALA A 53 -14.02 -10.84 -6.95
C ALA A 53 -13.28 -9.71 -6.23
N THR A 54 -13.69 -8.47 -6.46
CA THR A 54 -13.15 -7.31 -5.74
C THR A 54 -14.27 -6.52 -5.11
N MET A 55 -13.97 -5.93 -3.95
CA MET A 55 -14.86 -4.99 -3.29
C MET A 55 -14.10 -3.67 -3.09
N ASP A 56 -14.63 -2.60 -3.69
CA ASP A 56 -14.12 -1.24 -3.55
C ASP A 56 -14.89 -0.53 -2.43
N PHE A 57 -14.15 -0.03 -1.44
CA PHE A 57 -14.69 0.75 -0.33
C PHE A 57 -14.58 2.27 -0.56
N GLY A 58 -14.20 2.69 -1.76
CA GLY A 58 -14.15 4.10 -2.15
C GLY A 58 -12.82 4.80 -1.94
N TYR A 59 -11.76 4.08 -1.52
CA TYR A 59 -10.46 4.69 -1.23
C TYR A 59 -9.59 4.97 -2.46
N MET A 60 -10.02 4.57 -3.65
CA MET A 60 -9.27 4.74 -4.90
C MET A 60 -8.96 6.21 -5.24
N LYS A 61 -9.82 7.14 -4.82
CA LYS A 61 -9.66 8.58 -5.05
C LYS A 61 -8.85 9.30 -3.98
N TYR A 62 -8.42 8.61 -2.94
CA TYR A 62 -7.69 9.22 -1.83
C TYR A 62 -6.21 9.34 -2.17
N PRO A 63 -5.58 10.51 -1.92
CA PRO A 63 -4.16 10.70 -2.16
C PRO A 63 -3.34 9.86 -1.20
N VAL A 64 -2.34 9.21 -1.75
CA VAL A 64 -1.39 8.41 -0.97
C VAL A 64 0.03 8.91 -1.21
N PHE A 65 0.82 8.93 -0.16
CA PHE A 65 2.25 9.14 -0.21
C PHE A 65 2.94 7.85 0.23
N CYS A 66 3.71 7.27 -0.69
CA CYS A 66 4.44 6.03 -0.47
C CYS A 66 5.92 6.31 -0.28
N MET A 67 6.53 5.62 0.67
CA MET A 67 7.97 5.64 0.91
C MET A 67 8.47 4.20 1.00
N PHE A 68 9.66 3.95 0.48
CA PHE A 68 10.39 2.72 0.78
C PHE A 68 10.90 2.80 2.23
N ARG A 69 10.67 1.77 3.01
CA ARG A 69 11.16 1.68 4.37
C ARG A 69 12.41 0.80 4.45
N TYR A 70 13.53 1.44 4.74
CA TYR A 70 14.81 0.77 4.99
C TYR A 70 14.91 0.41 6.47
N ASP A 71 14.91 -0.87 6.81
CA ASP A 71 14.89 -1.34 8.20
C ASP A 71 15.65 -2.67 8.37
N GLU A 72 15.46 -3.33 9.51
CA GLU A 72 16.12 -4.60 9.86
C GLU A 72 16.00 -5.70 8.79
N ARG A 73 14.99 -5.65 7.93
CA ARG A 73 14.84 -6.59 6.79
C ARG A 73 15.94 -6.40 5.73
N ASN A 74 16.57 -5.25 5.73
CA ASN A 74 17.69 -4.91 4.84
C ASN A 74 19.05 -5.22 5.44
N LYS A 75 19.08 -5.77 6.68
CA LYS A 75 20.32 -6.19 7.33
C LYS A 75 20.92 -7.38 6.60
N LEU A 76 22.18 -7.25 6.27
CA LEU A 76 22.98 -8.34 5.66
C LEU A 76 23.49 -9.28 6.76
N SER A 77 23.74 -10.53 6.38
CA SER A 77 24.37 -11.52 7.27
C SER A 77 25.84 -11.22 7.55
N GLU A 78 26.45 -10.39 6.72
CA GLU A 78 27.83 -9.98 6.84
C GLU A 78 27.95 -8.75 7.75
N THR A 79 29.08 -8.64 8.45
CA THR A 79 29.46 -7.45 9.22
C THR A 79 30.80 -6.92 8.70
N THR A 80 31.09 -5.65 8.96
CA THR A 80 32.43 -5.11 8.69
C THR A 80 33.48 -5.77 9.58
N GLU A 81 34.77 -5.58 9.27
CA GLU A 81 35.89 -6.04 10.11
C GLU A 81 35.81 -5.50 11.54
N ASP A 82 35.24 -4.31 11.71
CA ASP A 82 35.03 -3.68 13.02
C ASP A 82 33.72 -4.13 13.71
N GLY A 83 33.03 -5.15 13.15
CA GLY A 83 31.79 -5.69 13.72
C GLY A 83 30.54 -4.82 13.53
N GLN A 84 30.59 -3.83 12.63
CA GLN A 84 29.42 -3.03 12.33
C GLN A 84 28.46 -3.80 11.41
N GLU A 85 27.16 -3.61 11.66
CA GLU A 85 26.12 -4.20 10.84
C GLU A 85 26.06 -3.55 9.46
N LEU A 86 25.99 -4.38 8.44
CA LEU A 86 25.81 -3.94 7.07
C LEU A 86 24.34 -4.06 6.66
N PHE A 87 23.89 -3.09 5.92
CA PHE A 87 22.55 -3.07 5.33
C PHE A 87 22.67 -2.96 3.80
N GLY A 88 21.77 -3.63 3.11
CA GLY A 88 21.77 -3.64 1.64
C GLY A 88 20.39 -3.90 1.08
N PHE A 89 20.29 -3.81 -0.23
CA PHE A 89 19.07 -4.17 -0.95
C PHE A 89 19.07 -5.66 -1.28
N SER A 90 17.91 -6.29 -1.20
CA SER A 90 17.72 -7.66 -1.68
C SER A 90 17.92 -7.76 -3.20
N PRO A 91 18.20 -8.96 -3.74
CA PRO A 91 18.30 -9.14 -5.20
C PRO A 91 17.04 -8.67 -5.95
N GLU A 92 15.87 -8.85 -5.39
CA GLU A 92 14.62 -8.36 -5.96
C GLU A 92 14.55 -6.83 -5.94
N GLN A 93 14.98 -6.19 -4.85
CA GLN A 93 15.05 -4.75 -4.76
C GLN A 93 16.04 -4.16 -5.78
N VAL A 94 17.24 -4.73 -5.89
CA VAL A 94 18.23 -4.32 -6.89
C VAL A 94 17.68 -4.43 -8.31
N ARG A 95 16.89 -5.48 -8.58
CA ARG A 95 16.28 -5.71 -9.89
C ARG A 95 15.18 -4.73 -10.22
N TYR A 96 14.27 -4.45 -9.27
CA TYR A 96 13.01 -3.76 -9.55
C TYR A 96 12.96 -2.29 -9.10
N MET A 97 13.76 -1.90 -8.09
CA MET A 97 13.75 -0.51 -7.62
C MET A 97 14.16 0.53 -8.68
N PRO A 98 15.06 0.24 -9.64
CA PRO A 98 15.39 1.18 -10.72
C PRO A 98 14.19 1.60 -11.59
N GLU A 99 13.14 0.79 -11.66
CA GLU A 99 11.91 1.12 -12.40
C GLU A 99 11.14 2.31 -11.78
N PHE A 100 11.39 2.62 -10.50
CA PHE A 100 10.79 3.78 -9.84
C PHE A 100 11.51 5.10 -10.14
N GLY A 101 12.69 5.04 -10.74
CA GLY A 101 13.49 6.21 -11.13
C GLY A 101 14.97 6.01 -10.86
N ASP A 102 15.74 7.00 -11.32
CA ASP A 102 17.21 7.02 -11.23
C ASP A 102 17.74 7.85 -10.04
N SER A 103 16.85 8.39 -9.23
CA SER A 103 17.19 9.29 -8.12
C SER A 103 16.51 8.85 -6.82
N VAL A 104 17.21 8.97 -5.71
CA VAL A 104 16.72 8.59 -4.37
C VAL A 104 16.82 9.77 -3.43
N LEU A 105 15.72 10.06 -2.73
CA LEU A 105 15.72 10.97 -1.59
C LEU A 105 15.74 10.16 -0.30
N VAL A 106 16.79 10.33 0.51
CA VAL A 106 16.93 9.65 1.79
C VAL A 106 16.45 10.56 2.92
N ILE A 107 15.46 10.10 3.68
CA ILE A 107 14.95 10.76 4.88
C ILE A 107 15.64 10.12 6.08
N LYS A 108 16.60 10.84 6.69
CA LYS A 108 17.41 10.31 7.80
C LYS A 108 16.64 10.22 9.11
N ASP A 109 15.74 11.17 9.36
CA ASP A 109 14.88 11.21 10.55
C ASP A 109 13.43 11.00 10.11
N ALA A 110 13.02 9.73 10.04
CA ALA A 110 11.68 9.35 9.59
C ALA A 110 10.59 9.83 10.57
N ASP A 111 10.85 9.79 11.87
CA ASP A 111 9.88 10.18 12.90
C ASP A 111 9.60 11.69 12.84
N GLU A 112 10.65 12.50 12.72
CA GLU A 112 10.50 13.94 12.56
C GLU A 112 9.81 14.30 11.24
N PHE A 113 10.15 13.61 10.15
CA PHE A 113 9.47 13.79 8.87
C PHE A 113 7.97 13.52 8.99
N ILE A 114 7.60 12.35 9.53
CA ILE A 114 6.20 11.94 9.72
C ILE A 114 5.47 12.92 10.63
N ARG A 115 6.12 13.37 11.71
CA ARG A 115 5.55 14.36 12.64
C ARG A 115 5.25 15.69 11.92
N ARG A 116 6.15 16.16 11.05
CA ARG A 116 5.93 17.39 10.24
C ARG A 116 4.80 17.23 9.26
N VAL A 117 4.71 16.09 8.57
CA VAL A 117 3.60 15.77 7.66
C VAL A 117 2.28 15.81 8.43
N ALA A 118 2.19 15.10 9.56
CA ALA A 118 0.99 15.07 10.39
C ALA A 118 0.59 16.47 10.87
N THR A 119 1.55 17.29 11.30
CA THR A 119 1.31 18.68 11.73
C THR A 119 0.79 19.55 10.58
N ALA A 120 1.33 19.38 9.36
CA ALA A 120 0.87 20.12 8.19
C ALA A 120 -0.56 19.73 7.81
N LEU A 121 -0.88 18.42 7.80
CA LEU A 121 -2.23 17.92 7.54
C LEU A 121 -3.23 18.42 8.57
N GLN A 122 -2.86 18.40 9.86
CA GLN A 122 -3.70 18.90 10.94
C GLN A 122 -4.00 20.39 10.79
N LYS A 123 -3.03 21.21 10.37
CA LYS A 123 -3.24 22.65 10.11
C LYS A 123 -4.22 22.90 8.96
N GLU A 124 -4.28 21.99 8.00
CA GLU A 124 -5.24 22.04 6.89
C GLU A 124 -6.60 21.39 7.27
N GLY A 125 -6.76 20.92 8.51
CA GLY A 125 -7.99 20.24 8.97
C GLY A 125 -8.19 18.86 8.34
N LEU A 126 -7.11 18.20 7.88
CA LEU A 126 -7.17 16.92 7.18
C LEU A 126 -6.91 15.77 8.16
N ILE A 127 -7.73 14.74 8.05
CA ILE A 127 -7.54 13.45 8.70
C ILE A 127 -6.65 12.59 7.79
N HIS A 128 -5.85 11.72 8.40
CA HIS A 128 -4.99 10.80 7.67
C HIS A 128 -4.82 9.48 8.41
N ALA A 129 -4.64 8.42 7.65
CA ALA A 129 -4.15 7.13 8.13
C ALA A 129 -2.70 6.93 7.69
N ARG A 130 -1.91 6.22 8.48
CA ARG A 130 -0.52 5.91 8.13
C ARG A 130 -0.11 4.55 8.68
N GLY A 131 0.77 3.88 7.96
CA GLY A 131 1.28 2.59 8.39
C GLY A 131 2.16 1.90 7.37
N ASN A 132 2.73 0.77 7.78
CA ASN A 132 3.43 -0.12 6.87
C ASN A 132 2.42 -0.86 6.01
N VAL A 133 2.75 -1.04 4.74
CA VAL A 133 2.01 -1.95 3.87
C VAL A 133 2.29 -3.38 4.31
N ARG A 134 1.25 -4.15 4.50
CA ARG A 134 1.28 -5.59 4.72
C ARG A 134 1.07 -6.32 3.40
N TYR A 135 1.56 -7.54 3.33
CA TYR A 135 1.57 -8.29 2.07
C TYR A 135 0.88 -9.63 2.27
N PHE A 136 -0.13 -9.90 1.46
CA PHE A 136 -0.94 -11.12 1.52
C PHE A 136 -0.72 -12.03 0.32
N ASP A 137 -1.02 -13.29 0.49
CA ASP A 137 -1.00 -14.30 -0.56
C ASP A 137 -2.29 -15.13 -0.50
N GLY A 138 -2.92 -15.34 -1.67
CA GLY A 138 -4.15 -16.12 -1.75
C GLY A 138 -5.30 -15.62 -0.86
N ASN A 139 -5.92 -16.54 -0.15
CA ASN A 139 -7.03 -16.28 0.77
C ASN A 139 -6.53 -16.15 2.23
N ASP A 140 -5.81 -15.08 2.49
CA ASP A 140 -5.27 -14.75 3.81
C ASP A 140 -6.39 -14.30 4.75
N LEU A 141 -6.61 -15.06 5.84
CA LEU A 141 -7.67 -14.77 6.81
C LEU A 141 -7.40 -13.49 7.61
N GLU A 142 -6.15 -13.18 7.92
CA GLU A 142 -5.77 -11.94 8.60
C GLU A 142 -6.12 -10.73 7.74
N TYR A 143 -5.79 -10.79 6.45
CA TYR A 143 -6.16 -9.77 5.48
C TYR A 143 -7.67 -9.53 5.45
N PHE A 144 -8.47 -10.59 5.31
CA PHE A 144 -9.92 -10.45 5.23
C PHE A 144 -10.53 -9.90 6.51
N GLN A 145 -10.07 -10.34 7.66
CA GLN A 145 -10.57 -9.86 8.95
C GLN A 145 -10.22 -8.40 9.16
N ASP A 146 -8.99 -8.03 8.91
CA ASP A 146 -8.48 -6.67 9.08
C ASP A 146 -9.22 -5.66 8.18
N VAL A 147 -9.41 -5.99 6.89
CA VAL A 147 -10.14 -5.13 5.94
C VAL A 147 -11.63 -5.08 6.25
N LYS A 148 -12.23 -6.16 6.75
CA LYS A 148 -13.63 -6.19 7.18
C LYS A 148 -13.87 -5.29 8.38
N ASP A 149 -12.95 -5.31 9.35
CA ASP A 149 -13.07 -4.54 10.58
C ASP A 149 -12.80 -3.04 10.32
N GLU A 150 -11.80 -2.74 9.49
CA GLU A 150 -11.39 -1.38 9.12
C GLU A 150 -11.17 -1.27 7.60
N PRO A 151 -12.21 -0.92 6.82
CA PRO A 151 -12.13 -0.88 5.35
C PRO A 151 -11.00 0.01 4.78
N VAL A 152 -10.55 1.04 5.51
CA VAL A 152 -9.43 1.89 5.12
C VAL A 152 -8.12 1.09 5.00
N HIS A 153 -8.03 -0.06 5.68
CA HIS A 153 -6.86 -0.91 5.62
C HIS A 153 -6.63 -1.53 4.24
N THR A 154 -7.62 -1.54 3.32
CA THR A 154 -7.37 -1.93 1.92
C THR A 154 -6.23 -1.14 1.29
N ALA A 155 -6.04 0.13 1.69
CA ALA A 155 -4.95 0.97 1.22
C ALA A 155 -3.58 0.60 1.82
N PHE A 156 -3.52 -0.33 2.79
CA PHE A 156 -2.30 -0.78 3.47
C PHE A 156 -2.02 -2.26 3.27
N TRP A 157 -2.68 -2.89 2.29
CA TRP A 157 -2.44 -4.26 1.89
C TRP A 157 -2.10 -4.35 0.40
N LYS A 158 -1.12 -5.18 0.07
CA LYS A 158 -0.72 -5.51 -1.31
C LYS A 158 -0.50 -7.00 -1.46
N ARG A 159 -0.55 -7.48 -2.71
CA ARG A 159 -0.16 -8.85 -3.02
C ARG A 159 1.32 -9.08 -2.68
N LYS A 160 1.64 -10.26 -2.17
CA LYS A 160 2.97 -10.66 -1.69
C LYS A 160 4.08 -10.48 -2.73
N LYS A 161 3.79 -10.60 -4.03
CA LYS A 161 4.76 -10.36 -5.11
C LYS A 161 5.38 -8.95 -5.09
N TYR A 162 4.76 -7.99 -4.38
CA TYR A 162 5.25 -6.62 -4.22
C TYR A 162 5.98 -6.38 -2.89
N SER A 163 6.24 -7.43 -2.11
CA SER A 163 6.84 -7.29 -0.77
C SER A 163 8.24 -6.67 -0.77
N TYR A 164 8.97 -6.76 -1.90
CA TYR A 164 10.25 -6.08 -2.09
C TYR A 164 10.15 -4.55 -1.98
N GLN A 165 8.95 -3.97 -2.19
CA GLN A 165 8.73 -2.52 -2.10
C GLN A 165 8.79 -2.00 -0.67
N GLN A 166 8.58 -2.84 0.35
CA GLN A 166 8.67 -2.48 1.78
C GLN A 166 8.04 -1.12 2.08
N GLU A 167 6.81 -0.91 1.60
CA GLU A 167 6.20 0.41 1.64
C GLU A 167 5.76 0.84 3.04
N PHE A 168 5.94 2.12 3.32
CA PHE A 168 5.21 2.87 4.34
C PHE A 168 4.32 3.88 3.62
N ARG A 169 3.06 4.00 4.04
CA ARG A 169 2.07 4.88 3.41
C ARG A 169 1.51 5.91 4.37
N ILE A 170 1.17 7.07 3.79
CA ILE A 170 0.31 8.08 4.41
C ILE A 170 -0.85 8.29 3.44
N LEU A 171 -2.07 7.93 3.88
CA LEU A 171 -3.31 8.12 3.14
C LEU A 171 -4.05 9.32 3.72
N ILE A 172 -4.45 10.28 2.88
CA ILE A 172 -5.15 11.48 3.32
C ILE A 172 -6.65 11.32 3.04
N ASP A 173 -7.47 11.53 4.06
CA ASP A 173 -8.94 11.44 3.97
C ASP A 173 -9.53 12.68 3.28
N LYS A 174 -9.22 12.84 2.00
CA LYS A 174 -9.75 13.87 1.12
C LYS A 174 -9.70 13.37 -0.32
N PRO A 175 -10.82 12.93 -0.90
CA PRO A 175 -10.82 12.44 -2.27
C PRO A 175 -10.39 13.52 -3.25
N ILE A 176 -9.59 13.13 -4.24
CA ILE A 176 -9.08 14.01 -5.30
C ILE A 176 -9.22 13.33 -6.66
N GLU A 177 -9.31 14.13 -7.73
CA GLU A 177 -9.40 13.57 -9.09
C GLU A 177 -8.03 13.24 -9.68
N ASP A 178 -6.97 14.03 -9.41
CA ASP A 178 -5.65 13.80 -10.02
C ASP A 178 -4.52 13.82 -8.98
N HIS A 179 -4.22 14.98 -8.40
CA HIS A 179 -3.09 15.10 -7.45
C HIS A 179 -3.40 16.08 -6.32
N TYR A 180 -2.68 15.90 -5.21
CA TYR A 180 -2.72 16.78 -4.05
C TYR A 180 -1.31 17.30 -3.72
N ILE A 181 -1.19 18.61 -3.47
CA ILE A 181 0.05 19.26 -3.05
C ILE A 181 -0.09 19.65 -1.60
N LEU A 182 0.69 19.02 -0.73
CA LEU A 182 0.83 19.42 0.67
C LEU A 182 2.01 20.38 0.80
N ASN A 183 1.72 21.61 1.23
CA ASN A 183 2.76 22.60 1.47
C ASN A 183 3.38 22.39 2.86
N MET A 184 4.64 21.99 2.90
CA MET A 184 5.41 21.84 4.13
C MET A 184 6.62 22.75 4.13
N VAL A 185 6.87 23.43 5.24
CA VAL A 185 8.14 24.13 5.44
C VAL A 185 9.12 23.15 6.08
N LEU A 186 10.04 22.64 5.28
CA LEU A 186 11.21 21.92 5.78
C LEU A 186 12.26 22.99 6.17
N LYS A 187 12.48 23.19 7.47
CA LYS A 187 13.70 23.88 7.92
C LYS A 187 14.84 22.87 7.80
N LEU A 188 15.72 23.12 6.85
CA LEU A 188 16.99 22.41 6.69
C LEU A 188 17.92 22.79 7.86
#